data_b253123ce3e47ef70da00a8ca8a2c0e6
#
_entry.id   b253123ce3e47ef70da00a8ca8a2c0e6
#
_cell.length_a   1.000
_cell.length_b   1.000
_cell.length_c   1.000
_cell.angle_alpha   90.00
_cell.angle_beta   90.00
_cell.angle_gamma   90.00
#
_symmetry.space_group_name_H-M   'P 1'
#
loop_
_entity.id
_entity.type
_entity.pdbx_description
1 polymer ?
#
loop_
_entity_poly.entity_id
_entity_poly.type
_entity_poly.pdbx_seq_one_letter_code
_entity_poly.pdbx_strand_id
1 'polypeptide(L)'
;GNSVKVKWFNEPTNLHTIWDSKMIDSQNLSYTEYANFILTGIDEVVLDKWKRDDVLTYSYESRDYRNQCYDYEGDNLSYNYIFKNKSLLEKRLLQGGLRLAGTLNRIFK
;
A
#
# COMPACT_ATOMS: atom_id res chain seq x y z
N GLY A 1 -8.27 -8.59 7.31
CA GLY A 1 -7.59 -7.51 7.94
C GLY A 1 -7.98 -7.20 9.35
N ASN A 2 -9.19 -6.72 9.60
CA ASN A 2 -9.64 -6.29 10.94
C ASN A 2 -9.69 -7.43 11.95
N SER A 3 -10.01 -8.63 11.51
CA SER A 3 -10.13 -9.80 12.38
C SER A 3 -8.80 -10.50 12.61
N VAL A 4 -7.76 -10.18 11.85
CA VAL A 4 -6.43 -10.80 11.99
C VAL A 4 -5.64 -10.05 13.04
N LYS A 5 -5.62 -10.58 14.26
CA LYS A 5 -4.95 -9.95 15.40
C LYS A 5 -3.46 -10.25 15.39
N VAL A 6 -2.67 -9.20 15.51
CA VAL A 6 -1.21 -9.25 15.55
C VAL A 6 -0.70 -8.21 16.55
N LYS A 7 0.60 -8.17 16.75
CA LYS A 7 1.27 -7.10 17.51
C LYS A 7 2.17 -6.30 16.60
N TRP A 8 2.31 -5.04 16.90
CA TRP A 8 3.22 -4.12 16.24
C TRP A 8 4.18 -3.57 17.28
N PHE A 9 5.45 -4.01 17.22
CA PHE A 9 6.46 -3.65 18.24
C PHE A 9 5.93 -3.93 19.65
N ASN A 10 5.38 -5.14 19.86
CA ASN A 10 4.80 -5.63 21.12
C ASN A 10 3.42 -5.05 21.49
N GLU A 11 2.87 -4.09 20.73
CA GLU A 11 1.56 -3.50 21.01
C GLU A 11 0.45 -4.23 20.24
N PRO A 12 -0.64 -4.65 20.92
CA PRO A 12 -1.75 -5.32 20.25
C PRO A 12 -2.41 -4.44 19.19
N THR A 13 -2.68 -5.02 18.01
CA THR A 13 -3.36 -4.34 16.92
C THR A 13 -3.97 -5.39 15.98
N ASN A 14 -4.25 -5.02 14.74
CA ASN A 14 -4.70 -5.93 13.69
C ASN A 14 -3.98 -5.62 12.38
N LEU A 15 -4.04 -6.57 11.45
CA LEU A 15 -3.30 -6.46 10.20
C LEU A 15 -3.79 -5.30 9.33
N HIS A 16 -5.10 -5.00 9.35
CA HIS A 16 -5.65 -3.86 8.63
C HIS A 16 -4.99 -2.55 9.08
N THR A 17 -4.93 -2.31 10.40
CA THR A 17 -4.35 -1.09 10.95
C THR A 17 -2.86 -0.97 10.62
N ILE A 18 -2.13 -2.08 10.57
CA ILE A 18 -0.72 -2.07 10.19
C ILE A 18 -0.54 -1.50 8.78
N TRP A 19 -1.32 -1.97 7.82
CA TRP A 19 -1.23 -1.52 6.43
C TRP A 19 -1.84 -0.14 6.22
N ASP A 20 -2.90 0.18 6.94
CA ASP A 20 -3.62 1.45 6.79
C ASP A 20 -2.86 2.64 7.37
N SER A 21 -2.16 2.45 8.48
CA SER A 21 -1.50 3.57 9.18
C SER A 21 -0.12 3.27 9.75
N LYS A 22 0.07 2.14 10.43
CA LYS A 22 1.32 1.89 11.18
C LYS A 22 2.57 1.88 10.30
N MET A 23 2.54 1.17 9.18
CA MET A 23 3.68 1.10 8.26
C MET A 23 3.95 2.46 7.61
N ILE A 24 2.91 3.20 7.26
CA ILE A 24 3.02 4.54 6.67
C ILE A 24 3.66 5.50 7.68
N ASP A 25 3.15 5.52 8.89
CA ASP A 25 3.66 6.40 9.96
C ASP A 25 5.11 6.08 10.31
N SER A 26 5.52 4.82 10.18
CA SER A 26 6.90 4.41 10.49
C SER A 26 7.95 5.01 9.56
N GLN A 27 7.56 5.55 8.42
CA GLN A 27 8.48 6.22 7.50
C GLN A 27 8.92 7.60 8.00
N ASN A 28 8.18 8.20 8.94
CA ASN A 28 8.49 9.49 9.56
C ASN A 28 8.61 10.65 8.55
N LEU A 29 7.83 10.59 7.48
CA LEU A 29 7.77 11.64 6.45
C LEU A 29 6.40 12.30 6.50
N SER A 30 6.34 13.60 6.16
CA SER A 30 5.06 14.26 5.95
C SER A 30 4.35 13.66 4.73
N TYR A 31 3.05 13.90 4.59
CA TYR A 31 2.29 13.41 3.44
C TYR A 31 2.89 13.88 2.11
N THR A 32 3.28 15.15 2.03
CA THR A 32 3.88 15.71 0.82
C THR A 32 5.24 15.07 0.52
N GLU A 33 6.08 14.92 1.53
CA GLU A 33 7.40 14.30 1.38
C GLU A 33 7.27 12.85 0.92
N TYR A 34 6.37 12.08 1.52
CA TYR A 34 6.19 10.68 1.17
C TYR A 34 5.60 10.52 -0.23
N ALA A 35 4.60 11.35 -0.58
CA ALA A 35 4.02 11.35 -1.93
C ALA A 35 5.08 11.65 -2.99
N ASN A 36 5.92 12.66 -2.77
CA ASN A 36 7.00 13.01 -3.68
C ASN A 36 8.03 11.88 -3.80
N PHE A 37 8.38 11.25 -2.68
CA PHE A 37 9.31 10.12 -2.67
C PHE A 37 8.77 8.95 -3.49
N ILE A 38 7.50 8.59 -3.29
CA ILE A 38 6.86 7.48 -3.99
C ILE A 38 6.78 7.73 -5.49
N LEU A 39 6.53 8.98 -5.90
CA LEU A 39 6.43 9.35 -7.32
C LEU A 39 7.78 9.37 -8.03
N THR A 40 8.89 9.41 -7.29
CA THR A 40 10.23 9.45 -7.86
C THR A 40 10.53 8.14 -8.59
N GLY A 41 10.95 8.24 -9.85
CA GLY A 41 11.41 7.10 -10.62
C GLY A 41 10.32 6.21 -11.22
N ILE A 42 9.05 6.62 -11.15
CA ILE A 42 8.00 5.85 -11.82
C ILE A 42 8.12 6.03 -13.35
N ASP A 43 7.96 4.93 -14.06
CA ASP A 43 7.93 4.91 -15.52
C ASP A 43 6.59 5.49 -16.02
N GLU A 44 6.63 6.39 -17.02
CA GLU A 44 5.43 7.03 -17.57
C GLU A 44 4.45 6.01 -18.19
N VAL A 45 4.96 4.95 -18.79
CA VAL A 45 4.12 3.90 -19.38
C VAL A 45 3.33 3.19 -18.27
N VAL A 46 3.98 2.87 -17.16
CA VAL A 46 3.33 2.25 -16.00
C VAL A 46 2.31 3.21 -15.38
N LEU A 47 2.67 4.47 -15.24
CA LEU A 47 1.80 5.52 -14.70
C LEU A 47 0.52 5.63 -15.54
N ASP A 48 0.65 5.69 -16.87
CA ASP A 48 -0.49 5.78 -17.77
C ASP A 48 -1.37 4.52 -17.72
N LYS A 49 -0.74 3.34 -17.64
CA LYS A 49 -1.47 2.07 -17.49
C LYS A 49 -2.33 2.08 -16.22
N TRP A 50 -1.74 2.44 -15.09
CA TRP A 50 -2.47 2.45 -13.82
C TRP A 50 -3.62 3.44 -13.81
N LYS A 51 -3.49 4.59 -14.45
CA LYS A 51 -4.60 5.55 -14.60
C LYS A 51 -5.77 4.99 -15.39
N ARG A 52 -5.53 4.01 -16.27
CA ARG A 52 -6.56 3.44 -17.16
C ARG A 52 -7.12 2.11 -16.67
N ASP A 53 -6.48 1.49 -15.68
CA ASP A 53 -6.94 0.20 -15.14
C ASP A 53 -8.35 0.32 -14.58
N ASP A 54 -9.10 -0.78 -14.62
CA ASP A 54 -10.45 -0.85 -14.07
C ASP A 54 -10.48 -1.51 -12.68
N VAL A 55 -11.65 -1.45 -12.06
CA VAL A 55 -11.84 -1.99 -10.70
C VAL A 55 -11.58 -3.50 -10.64
N LEU A 56 -11.90 -4.23 -11.69
CA LEU A 56 -11.66 -5.67 -11.74
C LEU A 56 -10.17 -5.99 -11.67
N THR A 57 -9.35 -5.22 -12.38
CA THR A 57 -7.88 -5.32 -12.32
C THR A 57 -7.38 -5.08 -10.88
N TYR A 58 -7.90 -4.05 -10.20
CA TYR A 58 -7.52 -3.75 -8.80
C TYR A 58 -7.81 -4.94 -7.88
N SER A 59 -8.97 -5.57 -8.07
CA SER A 59 -9.41 -6.69 -7.24
C SER A 59 -8.51 -7.91 -7.42
N TYR A 60 -8.15 -8.23 -8.65
CA TYR A 60 -7.25 -9.35 -8.93
C TYR A 60 -5.85 -9.11 -8.35
N GLU A 61 -5.34 -7.91 -8.48
CA GLU A 61 -4.05 -7.54 -7.89
C GLU A 61 -4.07 -7.68 -6.37
N SER A 62 -5.11 -7.17 -5.72
CA SER A 62 -5.24 -7.27 -4.27
C SER A 62 -5.26 -8.72 -3.80
N ARG A 63 -5.94 -9.59 -4.52
CA ARG A 63 -5.95 -11.02 -4.25
C ARG A 63 -4.56 -11.64 -4.38
N ASP A 64 -3.82 -11.26 -5.43
CA ASP A 64 -2.49 -11.79 -5.68
C ASP A 64 -1.49 -11.39 -4.59
N TYR A 65 -1.60 -10.18 -4.06
CA TYR A 65 -0.71 -9.69 -3.01
C TYR A 65 -1.08 -10.16 -1.61
N ARG A 66 -2.25 -10.77 -1.42
CA ARG A 66 -2.73 -11.20 -0.10
C ARG A 66 -1.76 -12.14 0.60
N ASN A 67 -1.20 -13.10 -0.12
CA ASN A 67 -0.27 -14.06 0.46
C ASN A 67 0.98 -13.40 1.05
N GLN A 68 1.49 -12.36 0.40
CA GLN A 68 2.63 -11.61 0.91
C GLN A 68 2.28 -10.91 2.23
N CYS A 69 1.09 -10.35 2.34
CA CYS A 69 0.64 -9.68 3.56
C CYS A 69 0.55 -10.62 4.75
N TYR A 70 0.17 -11.88 4.50
CA TYR A 70 0.02 -12.90 5.54
C TYR A 70 1.28 -13.74 5.75
N ASP A 71 2.35 -13.46 5.02
CA ASP A 71 3.62 -14.21 5.12
C ASP A 71 4.49 -13.60 6.22
N TYR A 72 4.28 -14.06 7.45
CA TYR A 72 5.08 -13.68 8.62
C TYR A 72 5.11 -14.82 9.62
N GLU A 73 6.17 -14.86 10.43
CA GLU A 73 6.33 -15.82 11.53
C GLU A 73 5.91 -15.17 12.85
N GLY A 74 5.15 -15.92 13.66
CA GLY A 74 4.63 -15.39 14.92
C GLY A 74 3.59 -14.30 14.67
N ASP A 75 3.27 -13.53 15.70
CA ASP A 75 2.25 -12.48 15.61
C ASP A 75 2.77 -11.09 16.00
N ASN A 76 4.07 -10.97 16.28
CA ASN A 76 4.68 -9.69 16.67
C ASN A 76 5.47 -9.11 15.51
N LEU A 77 4.85 -8.21 14.77
CA LEU A 77 5.40 -7.61 13.56
C LEU A 77 6.21 -6.34 13.89
N SER A 78 7.34 -6.18 13.22
CA SER A 78 8.24 -5.06 13.47
C SER A 78 9.12 -4.78 12.24
N TYR A 79 10.39 -4.48 12.42
CA TYR A 79 11.30 -4.05 11.34
C TYR A 79 11.37 -5.01 10.16
N ASN A 80 11.40 -6.31 10.39
CA ASN A 80 11.50 -7.30 9.30
C ASN A 80 10.26 -7.25 8.41
N TYR A 81 9.08 -7.09 9.02
CA TYR A 81 7.83 -6.98 8.26
C TYR A 81 7.79 -5.69 7.44
N ILE A 82 8.22 -4.57 8.02
CA ILE A 82 8.34 -3.29 7.31
C ILE A 82 9.28 -3.43 6.12
N PHE A 83 10.49 -3.95 6.35
CA PHE A 83 11.49 -4.10 5.31
C PHE A 83 10.99 -4.96 4.15
N LYS A 84 10.35 -6.09 4.47
CA LYS A 84 9.83 -7.02 3.50
C LYS A 84 8.69 -6.44 2.65
N ASN A 85 7.84 -5.60 3.25
CA ASN A 85 6.60 -5.16 2.63
C ASN A 85 6.59 -3.70 2.19
N LYS A 86 7.64 -2.94 2.45
CA LYS A 86 7.70 -1.51 2.13
C LYS A 86 7.48 -1.24 0.64
N SER A 87 8.13 -1.99 -0.24
CA SER A 87 7.97 -1.80 -1.69
C SER A 87 6.54 -2.04 -2.14
N LEU A 88 5.88 -3.07 -1.60
CA LEU A 88 4.49 -3.35 -1.92
C LEU A 88 3.57 -2.25 -1.41
N LEU A 89 3.78 -1.79 -0.17
CA LEU A 89 3.01 -0.69 0.40
C LEU A 89 3.08 0.55 -0.50
N GLU A 90 4.28 0.97 -0.88
CA GLU A 90 4.50 2.16 -1.71
C GLU A 90 3.89 1.99 -3.10
N LYS A 91 4.03 0.82 -3.69
CA LYS A 91 3.41 0.51 -4.97
C LYS A 91 1.88 0.62 -4.90
N ARG A 92 1.25 0.07 -3.86
CA ARG A 92 -0.20 0.11 -3.71
C ARG A 92 -0.72 1.51 -3.42
N LEU A 93 0.01 2.31 -2.64
CA LEU A 93 -0.33 3.73 -2.42
C LEU A 93 -0.30 4.50 -3.74
N LEU A 94 0.73 4.30 -4.53
CA LEU A 94 0.88 4.96 -5.83
C LEU A 94 -0.22 4.55 -6.80
N GLN A 95 -0.49 3.26 -6.92
CA GLN A 95 -1.58 2.74 -7.75
C GLN A 95 -2.93 3.33 -7.33
N GLY A 96 -3.22 3.36 -6.03
CA GLY A 96 -4.47 3.92 -5.51
C GLY A 96 -4.64 5.38 -5.88
N GLY A 97 -3.60 6.18 -5.71
CA GLY A 97 -3.62 7.61 -6.05
C GLY A 97 -3.80 7.84 -7.55
N LEU A 98 -3.06 7.14 -8.39
CA LEU A 98 -3.13 7.31 -9.85
C LEU A 98 -4.47 6.82 -10.42
N ARG A 99 -5.00 5.72 -9.90
CA ARG A 99 -6.29 5.17 -10.33
C ARG A 99 -7.44 6.09 -9.93
N LEU A 100 -7.37 6.68 -8.73
CA LEU A 100 -8.33 7.70 -8.32
C LEU A 100 -8.26 8.92 -9.23
N ALA A 101 -7.06 9.42 -9.51
CA ALA A 101 -6.88 10.57 -10.41
C ALA A 101 -7.43 10.27 -11.80
N GLY A 102 -7.16 9.10 -12.35
CA GLY A 102 -7.67 8.67 -13.64
C GLY A 102 -9.21 8.62 -13.67
N THR A 103 -9.82 8.10 -12.62
CA THR A 103 -11.28 8.03 -12.48
C THR A 103 -11.90 9.42 -12.41
N LEU A 104 -11.34 10.31 -11.58
CA LEU A 104 -11.82 11.68 -11.46
C LEU A 104 -11.71 12.44 -12.77
N ASN A 105 -10.61 12.27 -13.49
CA ASN A 105 -10.42 12.92 -14.79
C ASN A 105 -11.45 12.45 -15.82
N ARG A 106 -11.89 11.19 -15.77
CA ARG A 106 -12.94 10.68 -16.65
C ARG A 106 -14.31 11.23 -16.30
N ILE A 107 -14.58 11.41 -15.00
CA ILE A 107 -15.91 11.90 -14.52
C ILE A 107 -16.06 13.40 -14.75
N PHE A 108 -15.03 14.19 -14.46
CA PHE A 108 -15.06 15.65 -14.49
C PHE A 108 -14.37 16.26 -15.71
N LYS A 109 -14.26 15.50 -16.75
CA LYS A 109 -13.62 15.91 -17.99
C LYS A 109 -14.39 17.01 -18.73
#